data_b1e295d5d633d30c7ade948c1702a776
#
_entry.id   b1e295d5d633d30c7ade948c1702a776
#
_cell.length_a   1.000
_cell.length_b   1.000
_cell.length_c   1.000
_cell.angle_alpha   90.00
_cell.angle_beta   90.00
_cell.angle_gamma   90.00
#
_symmetry.space_group_name_H-M   'P 1'
#
loop_
_entity.id
_entity.type
_entity.pdbx_description
1 polymer ?
#
loop_
_entity_poly.entity_id
_entity_poly.type
_entity_poly.pdbx_seq_one_letter_code
_entity_poly.pdbx_strand_id
1 'polypeptide(L)'
;MIVRMGIMKRKADMSLESFREHWRSVHAPLAAKLPGLRRYHQNHVADASQLAIDHARGEWDVDGFSQLWFDDQDAMRLAVSSMMLAQPPSR
;
A
#
# COMPACT_ATOMS: atom_id res chain seq x y z
N MET A 1 12.26 13.17 -6.84
CA MET A 1 11.02 12.52 -6.42
C MET A 1 11.33 11.16 -5.83
N ILE A 2 10.67 10.79 -4.75
CA ILE A 2 10.85 9.48 -4.17
C ILE A 2 9.51 8.74 -4.11
N VAL A 3 9.59 7.43 -4.02
CA VAL A 3 8.40 6.58 -3.93
C VAL A 3 8.46 5.77 -2.63
N ARG A 4 7.34 5.77 -1.90
CA ARG A 4 7.15 4.90 -0.74
C ARG A 4 6.39 3.68 -1.21
N MET A 5 6.92 2.51 -0.92
CA MET A 5 6.30 1.26 -1.32
C MET A 5 5.75 0.53 -0.11
N GLY A 6 4.50 0.11 -0.20
CA GLY A 6 3.87 -0.66 0.84
C GLY A 6 3.57 -2.07 0.35
N ILE A 7 3.84 -3.05 1.18
CA ILE A 7 3.52 -4.45 0.86
C ILE A 7 2.24 -4.79 1.60
N MET A 8 1.25 -5.26 0.84
CA MET A 8 -0.08 -5.51 1.37
C MET A 8 -0.38 -7.01 1.38
N LYS A 9 -0.92 -7.46 2.51
CA LYS A 9 -1.41 -8.82 2.62
C LYS A 9 -2.77 -8.79 3.30
N ARG A 10 -3.74 -9.50 2.74
CA ARG A 10 -5.07 -9.57 3.32
C ARG A 10 -5.06 -10.36 4.63
N LYS A 11 -6.05 -10.11 5.47
CA LYS A 11 -6.24 -10.91 6.68
C LYS A 11 -6.57 -12.35 6.30
N ALA A 12 -6.21 -13.28 7.17
CA ALA A 12 -6.35 -14.70 6.88
C ALA A 12 -7.79 -15.11 6.57
N ASP A 13 -8.78 -14.45 7.20
CA ASP A 13 -10.20 -14.76 7.02
C ASP A 13 -10.87 -13.92 5.94
N MET A 14 -10.10 -13.11 5.22
CA MET A 14 -10.64 -12.22 4.19
C MET A 14 -10.39 -12.81 2.81
N SER A 15 -11.43 -12.79 1.96
CA SER A 15 -11.29 -13.25 0.59
C SER A 15 -10.48 -12.24 -0.22
N LEU A 16 -9.89 -12.68 -1.32
CA LEU A 16 -9.13 -11.80 -2.21
C LEU A 16 -10.03 -10.71 -2.81
N GLU A 17 -11.27 -11.06 -3.15
CA GLU A 17 -12.23 -10.10 -3.67
C GLU A 17 -12.55 -9.02 -2.65
N SER A 18 -12.82 -9.41 -1.41
CA SER A 18 -13.11 -8.45 -0.34
C SER A 18 -11.93 -7.54 -0.08
N PHE A 19 -10.72 -8.09 -0.10
CA PHE A 19 -9.50 -7.32 0.07
C PHE A 19 -9.36 -6.27 -1.03
N ARG A 20 -9.53 -6.68 -2.28
CA ARG A 20 -9.39 -5.77 -3.43
C ARG A 20 -10.42 -4.67 -3.40
N GLU A 21 -11.65 -5.02 -3.05
CA GLU A 21 -12.73 -4.04 -2.98
C GLU A 21 -12.47 -3.02 -1.87
N HIS A 22 -12.09 -3.48 -0.70
CA HIS A 22 -11.78 -2.62 0.44
C HIS A 22 -10.61 -1.69 0.12
N TRP A 23 -9.55 -2.25 -0.46
CA TRP A 23 -8.36 -1.49 -0.80
C TRP A 23 -8.68 -0.37 -1.81
N ARG A 24 -9.48 -0.70 -2.81
CA ARG A 24 -9.85 0.24 -3.85
C ARG A 24 -10.86 1.28 -3.36
N SER A 25 -11.85 0.85 -2.61
CA SER A 25 -12.98 1.72 -2.21
C SER A 25 -12.69 2.55 -0.98
N VAL A 26 -11.92 2.02 -0.04
CA VAL A 26 -11.68 2.67 1.25
C VAL A 26 -10.29 3.28 1.32
N HIS A 27 -9.28 2.49 0.99
CA HIS A 27 -7.88 2.91 1.11
C HIS A 27 -7.49 3.97 0.09
N ALA A 28 -7.89 3.81 -1.15
CA ALA A 28 -7.49 4.74 -2.22
C ALA A 28 -7.96 6.17 -1.95
N PRO A 29 -9.23 6.40 -1.57
CA PRO A 29 -9.67 7.75 -1.24
C PRO A 29 -8.93 8.35 -0.05
N LEU A 30 -8.59 7.52 0.95
CA LEU A 30 -7.85 7.99 2.10
C LEU A 30 -6.42 8.38 1.72
N ALA A 31 -5.76 7.56 0.92
CA ALA A 31 -4.41 7.85 0.45
C ALA A 31 -4.38 9.14 -0.37
N ALA A 32 -5.39 9.37 -1.18
CA ALA A 32 -5.47 10.56 -2.03
C ALA A 32 -5.51 11.86 -1.23
N LYS A 33 -5.85 11.80 0.05
CA LYS A 33 -5.90 12.98 0.92
C LYS A 33 -4.57 13.27 1.60
N LEU A 34 -3.56 12.47 1.41
CA LEU A 34 -2.27 12.67 2.07
C LEU A 34 -1.61 13.96 1.58
N PRO A 35 -1.10 14.79 2.50
CA PRO A 35 -0.43 16.03 2.11
C PRO A 35 0.85 15.71 1.32
N GLY A 36 1.06 16.45 0.26
CA GLY A 36 2.28 16.32 -0.55
C GLY A 36 2.32 15.10 -1.45
N LEU A 37 1.27 14.29 -1.48
CA LEU A 37 1.21 13.16 -2.38
C LEU A 37 1.07 13.63 -3.82
N ARG A 38 1.99 13.17 -4.67
CA ARG A 38 2.00 13.54 -6.09
C ARG A 38 1.34 12.49 -6.97
N ARG A 39 1.47 11.22 -6.57
CA ARG A 39 0.96 10.12 -7.38
C ARG A 39 0.74 8.91 -6.47
N TYR A 40 -0.29 8.15 -6.76
CA TYR A 40 -0.63 6.95 -6.00
C TYR A 40 -1.02 5.82 -6.93
N HIS A 41 -0.42 4.65 -6.73
CA HIS A 41 -0.78 3.46 -7.49
C HIS A 41 -1.03 2.29 -6.56
N GLN A 42 -2.05 1.52 -6.87
CA GLN A 42 -2.27 0.21 -6.28
C GLN A 42 -1.91 -0.83 -7.33
N ASN A 43 -1.02 -1.73 -6.96
CA ASN A 43 -0.61 -2.82 -7.84
C ASN A 43 -1.17 -4.10 -7.27
N HIS A 44 -2.23 -4.61 -7.88
CA HIS A 44 -2.89 -5.83 -7.42
C HIS A 44 -2.15 -7.05 -7.95
N VAL A 45 -1.77 -7.95 -7.04
CA VAL A 45 -1.08 -9.18 -7.42
C VAL A 45 -2.13 -10.24 -7.75
N ALA A 46 -2.21 -10.60 -9.02
CA ALA A 46 -3.11 -11.66 -9.48
C ALA A 46 -2.40 -13.01 -9.54
N ASP A 47 -1.09 -12.99 -9.75
CA ASP A 47 -0.29 -14.20 -9.93
C ASP A 47 1.11 -13.95 -9.39
N ALA A 48 1.66 -14.92 -8.69
CA ALA A 48 2.99 -14.82 -8.10
C ALA A 48 4.08 -14.54 -9.13
N SER A 49 3.84 -14.90 -10.39
CA SER A 49 4.80 -14.63 -11.46
C SER A 49 5.02 -13.15 -11.74
N GLN A 50 4.12 -12.29 -11.23
CA GLN A 50 4.31 -10.85 -11.33
C GLN A 50 5.44 -10.36 -10.42
N LEU A 51 5.85 -11.18 -9.46
CA LEU A 51 6.88 -10.83 -8.50
C LEU A 51 8.22 -11.37 -8.99
N ALA A 52 9.09 -10.47 -9.41
CA ALA A 52 10.42 -10.85 -9.89
C ALA A 52 11.37 -11.04 -8.70
N ILE A 53 11.17 -12.12 -7.97
CA ILE A 53 11.95 -12.44 -6.78
C ILE A 53 12.80 -13.68 -7.03
N ASP A 54 14.09 -13.46 -7.30
CA ASP A 54 14.98 -14.52 -7.75
C ASP A 54 15.38 -15.51 -6.68
N HIS A 55 15.47 -15.05 -5.45
CA HIS A 55 16.02 -15.86 -4.37
C HIS A 55 15.05 -16.16 -3.25
N ALA A 56 13.80 -15.71 -3.38
CA ALA A 56 12.80 -15.93 -2.37
C ALA A 56 12.27 -17.35 -2.45
N ARG A 57 11.98 -17.93 -1.30
CA ARG A 57 11.21 -19.15 -1.24
C ARG A 57 9.73 -18.80 -1.21
N GLY A 58 8.87 -19.78 -1.35
CA GLY A 58 7.44 -19.59 -1.49
C GLY A 58 6.72 -18.91 -0.34
N GLU A 59 7.45 -18.19 0.47
CA GLU A 59 6.91 -17.46 1.61
C GLU A 59 6.30 -16.10 1.22
N TRP A 60 6.55 -15.65 0.01
CA TRP A 60 6.09 -14.34 -0.44
C TRP A 60 4.64 -14.42 -0.92
N ASP A 61 3.76 -14.39 0.06
CA ASP A 61 2.33 -14.43 -0.18
C ASP A 61 1.77 -13.03 0.02
N VAL A 62 1.90 -12.21 -1.01
CA VAL A 62 1.45 -10.83 -0.96
C VAL A 62 0.32 -10.61 -1.95
N ASP A 63 -0.61 -9.75 -1.59
CA ASP A 63 -1.79 -9.48 -2.40
C ASP A 63 -1.70 -8.18 -3.19
N GLY A 64 -0.75 -7.33 -2.85
CA GLY A 64 -0.55 -6.11 -3.61
C GLY A 64 0.58 -5.26 -3.09
N PHE A 65 0.89 -4.23 -3.89
CA PHE A 65 1.89 -3.23 -3.56
C PHE A 65 1.30 -1.86 -3.78
N SER A 66 1.48 -0.96 -2.82
CA SER A 66 1.14 0.43 -3.01
C SER A 66 2.41 1.21 -3.35
N GLN A 67 2.24 2.24 -4.16
CA GLN A 67 3.32 3.16 -4.50
C GLN A 67 2.80 4.58 -4.34
N LEU A 68 3.49 5.35 -3.49
CA LEU A 68 3.12 6.72 -3.19
C LEU A 68 4.32 7.61 -3.51
N TRP A 69 4.13 8.56 -4.42
CA TRP A 69 5.20 9.44 -4.87
C TRP A 69 5.14 10.78 -4.17
N PHE A 70 6.29 11.23 -3.69
CA PHE A 70 6.47 12.52 -3.02
C PHE A 70 7.66 13.25 -3.63
N ASP A 71 7.70 14.57 -3.50
CA ASP A 71 8.78 15.36 -4.05
C ASP A 71 10.14 14.97 -3.45
N ASP A 72 10.15 14.75 -2.13
CA ASP A 72 11.38 14.41 -1.41
C ASP A 72 11.04 13.62 -0.14
N GLN A 73 12.08 13.26 0.57
CA GLN A 73 11.96 12.46 1.77
C GLN A 73 11.24 13.19 2.90
N ASP A 74 11.44 14.48 3.01
CA ASP A 74 10.77 15.27 4.04
C ASP A 74 9.27 15.34 3.80
N ALA A 75 8.85 15.51 2.57
CA ALA A 75 7.43 15.49 2.22
C ALA A 75 6.82 14.13 2.54
N MET A 76 7.54 13.05 2.25
CA MET A 76 7.07 11.71 2.58
C MET A 76 6.91 11.51 4.08
N ARG A 77 7.90 11.94 4.86
CA ARG A 77 7.86 11.80 6.32
C ARG A 77 6.68 12.56 6.92
N LEU A 78 6.43 13.74 6.40
CA LEU A 78 5.31 14.57 6.86
C LEU A 78 3.98 13.88 6.58
N ALA A 79 3.83 13.32 5.39
CA ALA A 79 2.61 12.59 5.01
C ALA A 79 2.40 11.36 5.89
N VAL A 80 3.46 10.59 6.15
CA VAL A 80 3.39 9.39 6.99
C VAL A 80 3.01 9.77 8.42
N SER A 81 3.58 10.84 8.95
CA SER A 81 3.20 11.33 10.29
C SER A 81 1.73 11.69 10.35
N SER A 82 1.24 12.38 9.33
CA SER A 82 -0.16 12.77 9.23
C SER A 82 -1.07 11.54 9.20
N MET A 83 -0.67 10.52 8.44
CA MET A 83 -1.42 9.28 8.33
C MET A 83 -1.49 8.54 9.66
N MET A 84 -0.38 8.49 10.38
CA MET A 84 -0.34 7.82 11.69
C MET A 84 -1.22 8.52 12.71
N LEU A 85 -1.25 9.85 12.68
CA LEU A 85 -2.09 10.63 13.60
C LEU A 85 -3.57 10.48 13.29
N ALA A 86 -3.91 10.22 12.04
CA ALA A 86 -5.30 10.09 11.61
C ALA A 86 -5.85 8.68 11.79
N GLN A 87 -4.99 7.70 12.05
CA GLN A 87 -5.44 6.33 12.22
C GLN A 87 -6.18 6.15 13.54
N PRO A 88 -7.28 5.38 13.54
CA PRO A 88 -7.94 5.05 14.79
C PRO A 88 -7.03 4.18 15.66
N PRO A 89 -7.25 4.21 16.98
CA PRO A 89 -6.45 3.38 17.88
C PRO A 89 -6.50 1.91 17.48
N SER A 90 -5.36 1.26 17.61
CA SER A 90 -5.26 -0.17 17.36
C SER A 90 -6.00 -0.95 18.43
N ARG A 91 -6.54 -2.09 18.05
CA ARG A 91 -7.24 -2.96 18.98
C ARG A 91 -6.51 -4.25 19.18
#